data_ea12e8415affaa5de1c13368724e545a
#
_entry.id   ea12e8415affaa5de1c13368724e545a
#
_cell.length_a   1.000
_cell.length_b   1.000
_cell.length_c   1.000
_cell.angle_alpha   90.00
_cell.angle_beta   90.00
_cell.angle_gamma   90.00
#
_symmetry.space_group_name_H-M   'P 1'
#
loop_
_entity.id
_entity.type
_entity.pdbx_description
1 polymer ?
#
loop_
_entity_poly.entity_id
_entity_poly.type
_entity_poly.pdbx_seq_one_letter_code
_entity_poly.pdbx_strand_id
1 'polypeptide(L)'
;MLRLRPYKKNDAEYIISWLNNEEIFSLWGGERFGQFPITPDIINDKYFNNNGDCEEADNFYPLTAVEDNGPIGHFIIRYINGNNRILRFGWVIIDKNIRGQKIGQKMLKLGLKYS
;
A
#
# COMPACT_ATOMS: atom_id res chain seq x y z
N MET A 1 -2.00 -10.76 15.92
CA MET A 1 -0.66 -10.95 15.37
C MET A 1 -0.54 -10.33 13.98
N LEU A 2 0.45 -9.53 13.73
CA LEU A 2 0.61 -8.84 12.45
C LEU A 2 0.90 -9.84 11.32
N ARG A 3 0.13 -9.74 10.24
CA ARG A 3 0.35 -10.56 9.06
C ARG A 3 0.03 -9.76 7.80
N LEU A 4 0.48 -10.26 6.66
CA LEU A 4 0.19 -9.67 5.36
C LEU A 4 -0.76 -10.56 4.57
N ARG A 5 -1.60 -9.93 3.77
CA ARG A 5 -2.41 -10.63 2.78
C ARG A 5 -2.53 -9.76 1.51
N PRO A 6 -2.92 -10.35 0.39
CA PRO A 6 -3.14 -9.54 -0.82
C PRO A 6 -4.21 -8.46 -0.58
N TYR A 7 -3.99 -7.32 -1.21
CA TYR A 7 -4.94 -6.21 -1.17
C TYR A 7 -6.29 -6.64 -1.75
N LYS A 8 -7.36 -6.22 -1.09
CA LYS A 8 -8.72 -6.45 -1.53
C LYS A 8 -9.40 -5.12 -1.82
N LYS A 9 -10.41 -5.15 -2.69
CA LYS A 9 -11.14 -3.95 -3.09
C LYS A 9 -11.63 -3.13 -1.89
N ASN A 10 -12.12 -3.80 -0.85
CA ASN A 10 -12.65 -3.11 0.34
C ASN A 10 -11.57 -2.45 1.17
N ASP A 11 -10.31 -2.80 0.96
CA ASP A 11 -9.21 -2.18 1.72
C ASP A 11 -9.02 -0.72 1.36
N ALA A 12 -9.48 -0.30 0.18
CA ALA A 12 -9.35 1.10 -0.24
C ALA A 12 -10.00 2.06 0.74
N GLU A 13 -11.11 1.67 1.36
CA GLU A 13 -11.80 2.53 2.34
C GLU A 13 -10.92 2.80 3.56
N TYR A 14 -10.17 1.79 4.00
CA TYR A 14 -9.22 1.97 5.10
C TYR A 14 -8.09 2.91 4.71
N ILE A 15 -7.53 2.73 3.52
CA ILE A 15 -6.45 3.59 3.03
C ILE A 15 -6.93 5.04 2.98
N ILE A 16 -8.11 5.29 2.45
CA ILE A 16 -8.68 6.64 2.39
C ILE A 16 -8.80 7.24 3.79
N SER A 17 -9.25 6.45 4.77
CA SER A 17 -9.38 6.94 6.14
C SER A 17 -8.04 7.31 6.76
N TRP A 18 -6.96 6.64 6.36
CA TRP A 18 -5.62 6.94 6.86
C TRP A 18 -4.99 8.16 6.16
N LEU A 19 -5.42 8.45 4.92
CA LEU A 19 -4.99 9.61 4.15
C LEU A 19 -5.88 10.82 4.49
N ASN A 20 -5.83 11.25 5.73
CA ASN A 20 -6.83 12.16 6.27
C ASN A 20 -6.52 13.64 6.08
N ASN A 21 -5.39 13.98 5.45
CA ASN A 21 -5.10 15.37 5.08
C ASN A 21 -4.18 15.41 3.86
N GLU A 22 -4.09 16.59 3.26
CA GLU A 22 -3.36 16.76 2.00
C GLU A 22 -1.87 16.47 2.14
N GLU A 23 -1.28 16.82 3.28
CA GLU A 23 0.15 16.57 3.52
C GLU A 23 0.46 15.08 3.55
N ILE A 24 -0.33 14.32 4.30
CA ILE A 24 -0.15 12.87 4.38
C ILE A 24 -0.39 12.23 3.01
N PHE A 25 -1.41 12.71 2.30
CA PHE A 25 -1.71 12.24 0.96
C PHE A 25 -0.51 12.44 0.02
N SER A 26 0.08 13.63 0.03
CA SER A 26 1.24 13.91 -0.82
C SER A 26 2.45 13.06 -0.45
N LEU A 27 2.71 12.90 0.86
CA LEU A 27 3.83 12.08 1.33
C LEU A 27 3.66 10.61 0.95
N TRP A 28 2.43 10.14 0.89
CA TRP A 28 2.13 8.78 0.47
C TRP A 28 2.38 8.56 -1.03
N GLY A 29 2.43 9.62 -1.80
CA GLY A 29 2.54 9.54 -3.25
C GLY A 29 1.21 9.69 -3.95
N GLY A 30 0.25 10.33 -3.30
CA GLY A 30 -1.11 10.47 -3.80
C GLY A 30 -1.22 11.22 -5.10
N GLU A 31 -0.21 12.02 -5.46
CA GLU A 31 -0.21 12.78 -6.70
C GLU A 31 -0.36 11.88 -7.93
N ARG A 32 0.06 10.63 -7.84
CA ARG A 32 -0.12 9.67 -8.92
C ARG A 32 -1.58 9.23 -9.10
N PHE A 33 -2.42 9.50 -8.09
CA PHE A 33 -3.84 9.17 -8.13
C PHE A 33 -4.72 10.36 -8.53
N GLY A 34 -4.19 11.58 -8.45
CA GLY A 34 -4.92 12.80 -8.74
C GLY A 34 -4.83 13.80 -7.62
N GLN A 35 -5.85 14.62 -7.47
CA GLN A 35 -5.87 15.65 -6.44
C GLN A 35 -6.61 15.18 -5.20
N PHE A 36 -6.10 15.56 -4.05
CA PHE A 36 -6.74 15.26 -2.77
C PHE A 36 -8.09 16.01 -2.64
N PRO A 37 -9.14 15.36 -2.13
CA PRO A 37 -9.21 13.96 -1.71
C PRO A 37 -9.55 13.02 -2.87
N ILE A 38 -9.13 11.77 -2.74
CA ILE A 38 -9.48 10.75 -3.72
C ILE A 38 -10.53 9.79 -3.13
N THR A 39 -11.13 8.98 -3.98
CA THR A 39 -12.15 8.01 -3.57
C THR A 39 -11.58 6.60 -3.60
N PRO A 40 -12.24 5.63 -2.92
CA PRO A 40 -11.82 4.24 -3.02
C PRO A 40 -11.78 3.72 -4.46
N ASP A 41 -12.70 4.16 -5.30
CA ASP A 41 -12.73 3.72 -6.70
C ASP A 41 -11.49 4.13 -7.47
N ILE A 42 -10.91 5.27 -7.14
CA ILE A 42 -9.68 5.74 -7.79
C ILE A 42 -8.52 4.80 -7.49
N ILE A 43 -8.40 4.34 -6.23
CA ILE A 43 -7.36 3.40 -5.85
C ILE A 43 -7.59 2.06 -6.55
N ASN A 44 -8.80 1.55 -6.51
CA ASN A 44 -9.13 0.26 -7.10
C ASN A 44 -8.93 0.26 -8.61
N ASP A 45 -9.26 1.35 -9.27
CA ASP A 45 -9.04 1.46 -10.71
C ASP A 45 -7.55 1.40 -11.05
N LYS A 46 -6.73 2.15 -10.31
CA LYS A 46 -5.29 2.12 -10.55
C LYS A 46 -4.71 0.73 -10.31
N TYR A 47 -5.13 0.06 -9.26
CA TYR A 47 -4.57 -1.24 -8.89
C TYR A 47 -5.07 -2.36 -9.79
N PHE A 48 -6.36 -2.44 -10.06
CA PHE A 48 -6.92 -3.58 -10.77
C PHE A 48 -7.00 -3.39 -12.29
N ASN A 49 -7.12 -2.15 -12.75
CA ASN A 49 -7.27 -1.88 -14.18
C ASN A 49 -6.00 -1.34 -14.84
N ASN A 50 -5.09 -0.80 -14.05
CA ASN A 50 -3.89 -0.17 -14.57
C ASN A 50 -2.60 -0.75 -14.01
N ASN A 51 -2.68 -1.89 -13.34
CA ASN A 51 -1.53 -2.61 -12.79
C ASN A 51 -0.62 -1.69 -11.96
N GLY A 52 -1.22 -0.74 -11.21
CA GLY A 52 -0.48 0.20 -10.38
C GLY A 52 0.50 1.08 -11.15
N ASP A 53 0.21 1.34 -12.43
CA ASP A 53 1.08 2.06 -13.37
C ASP A 53 2.39 1.34 -13.69
N CYS A 54 2.51 0.05 -13.36
CA CYS A 54 3.68 -0.74 -13.75
C CYS A 54 3.59 -1.16 -15.21
N GLU A 55 4.71 -1.05 -15.92
CA GLU A 55 4.78 -1.46 -17.32
C GLU A 55 4.80 -2.98 -17.46
N GLU A 56 5.50 -3.66 -16.55
CA GLU A 56 5.61 -5.11 -16.62
C GLU A 56 4.38 -5.77 -15.99
N ALA A 57 3.77 -6.68 -16.73
CA ALA A 57 2.72 -7.52 -16.17
C ALA A 57 3.30 -8.36 -15.03
N ASP A 58 2.48 -8.64 -14.03
CA ASP A 58 2.85 -9.47 -12.88
C ASP A 58 4.01 -8.89 -12.05
N ASN A 59 4.20 -7.58 -12.10
CA ASN A 59 5.22 -6.90 -11.29
C ASN A 59 4.62 -5.86 -10.36
N PHE A 60 3.39 -6.07 -9.92
CA PHE A 60 2.72 -5.16 -9.00
C PHE A 60 1.98 -5.99 -7.97
N TYR A 61 2.41 -5.89 -6.71
CA TYR A 61 1.88 -6.70 -5.62
C TYR A 61 1.42 -5.81 -4.48
N PRO A 62 0.15 -5.37 -4.48
CA PRO A 62 -0.38 -4.59 -3.36
C PRO A 62 -0.73 -5.51 -2.20
N LEU A 63 -0.29 -5.13 -1.01
CA LEU A 63 -0.47 -5.93 0.19
C LEU A 63 -1.12 -5.10 1.28
N THR A 64 -1.92 -5.79 2.10
CA THR A 64 -2.53 -5.18 3.27
C THR A 64 -2.00 -5.86 4.53
N ALA A 65 -1.57 -5.06 5.49
CA ALA A 65 -1.16 -5.55 6.79
C ALA A 65 -2.36 -5.56 7.71
N VAL A 66 -2.58 -6.69 8.38
CA VAL A 66 -3.73 -6.85 9.26
C VAL A 66 -3.31 -7.33 10.64
N GLU A 67 -4.03 -6.87 11.64
CA GLU A 67 -3.99 -7.36 13.01
C GLU A 67 -5.35 -8.00 13.33
N ASP A 68 -5.51 -8.46 14.56
CA ASP A 68 -6.74 -9.15 14.96
C ASP A 68 -7.99 -8.29 14.75
N ASN A 69 -7.86 -6.98 14.83
CA ASN A 69 -8.98 -6.04 14.67
C ASN A 69 -9.18 -5.54 13.24
N GLY A 70 -8.38 -6.02 12.29
CA GLY A 70 -8.55 -5.65 10.89
C GLY A 70 -7.34 -4.98 10.28
N PRO A 71 -7.51 -4.34 9.12
CA PRO A 71 -6.41 -3.69 8.41
C PRO A 71 -5.80 -2.55 9.21
N ILE A 72 -4.47 -2.51 9.23
CA ILE A 72 -3.71 -1.46 9.92
C ILE A 72 -2.68 -0.76 9.05
N GLY A 73 -2.41 -1.30 7.87
CA GLY A 73 -1.44 -0.69 6.98
C GLY A 73 -1.51 -1.26 5.58
N HIS A 74 -0.81 -0.59 4.69
CA HIS A 74 -0.79 -0.95 3.28
C HIS A 74 0.52 -0.55 2.66
N PHE A 75 0.98 -1.33 1.68
CA PHE A 75 2.10 -0.97 0.82
C PHE A 75 2.05 -1.84 -0.43
N ILE A 76 2.83 -1.45 -1.43
CA ILE A 76 3.00 -2.28 -2.62
C ILE A 76 4.45 -2.73 -2.72
N ILE A 77 4.65 -3.84 -3.42
CA ILE A 77 5.97 -4.36 -3.74
C ILE A 77 6.05 -4.50 -5.25
N ARG A 78 7.21 -4.13 -5.81
CA ARG A 78 7.53 -4.46 -7.20
C ARG A 78 9.03 -4.67 -7.33
N TYR A 79 9.43 -5.36 -8.38
CA TYR A 79 10.84 -5.56 -8.70
C TYR A 79 11.29 -4.47 -9.67
N ILE A 80 12.50 -3.98 -9.47
CA ILE A 80 13.03 -2.88 -10.29
C ILE A 80 13.61 -3.45 -11.58
N ASN A 81 13.16 -2.88 -12.72
CA ASN A 81 13.67 -3.23 -14.06
C ASN A 81 13.65 -4.73 -14.35
N GLY A 82 12.64 -5.43 -13.83
CA GLY A 82 12.52 -6.86 -14.02
C GLY A 82 13.55 -7.69 -13.27
N ASN A 83 14.34 -7.06 -12.40
CA ASN A 83 15.36 -7.75 -11.62
C ASN A 83 14.74 -8.32 -10.36
N ASN A 84 14.61 -9.64 -10.28
CA ASN A 84 13.97 -10.33 -9.16
C ASN A 84 14.72 -10.18 -7.83
N ARG A 85 15.89 -9.56 -7.82
CA ARG A 85 16.68 -9.39 -6.61
C ARG A 85 16.51 -8.02 -5.96
N ILE A 86 15.94 -7.05 -6.69
CA ILE A 86 15.80 -5.69 -6.19
C ILE A 86 14.33 -5.37 -6.01
N LEU A 87 13.90 -5.31 -4.75
CA LEU A 87 12.53 -4.96 -4.40
C LEU A 87 12.39 -3.47 -4.15
N ARG A 88 11.26 -2.94 -4.54
CA ARG A 88 10.88 -1.57 -4.21
C ARG A 88 9.56 -1.61 -3.47
N PHE A 89 9.52 -0.96 -2.31
CA PHE A 89 8.29 -0.72 -1.57
C PHE A 89 7.73 0.63 -1.96
N GLY A 90 6.43 0.72 -2.12
CA GLY A 90 5.79 1.99 -2.45
C GLY A 90 4.42 2.11 -1.80
N TRP A 91 3.89 3.34 -1.86
CA TRP A 91 2.58 3.67 -1.30
C TRP A 91 2.36 3.12 0.09
N VAL A 92 3.37 3.32 0.96
CA VAL A 92 3.35 2.82 2.34
C VAL A 92 2.51 3.75 3.20
N ILE A 93 1.51 3.20 3.87
CA ILE A 93 0.69 3.96 4.82
C ILE A 93 0.31 3.05 5.98
N ILE A 94 0.22 3.63 7.16
CA ILE A 94 -0.13 2.92 8.39
C ILE A 94 -1.20 3.73 9.10
N ASP A 95 -2.13 3.02 9.75
CA ASP A 95 -3.16 3.65 10.58
C ASP A 95 -2.49 4.58 11.60
N LYS A 96 -2.88 5.84 11.60
CA LYS A 96 -2.27 6.86 12.46
C LYS A 96 -2.39 6.54 13.95
N ASN A 97 -3.38 5.75 14.32
CA ASN A 97 -3.62 5.43 15.73
C ASN A 97 -2.60 4.44 16.28
N ILE A 98 -1.83 3.77 15.43
CA ILE A 98 -0.86 2.78 15.85
C ILE A 98 0.57 3.10 15.40
N ARG A 99 0.77 4.29 14.81
CA ARG A 99 2.12 4.73 14.42
C ARG A 99 2.99 4.89 15.65
N GLY A 100 4.31 4.68 15.48
CA GLY A 100 5.25 4.81 16.58
C GLY A 100 5.54 3.51 17.30
N GLN A 101 4.87 2.42 16.95
CA GLN A 101 5.09 1.11 17.54
C GLN A 101 6.02 0.24 16.67
N LYS A 102 6.79 0.88 15.81
CA LYS A 102 7.68 0.20 14.86
C LYS A 102 6.93 -0.71 13.89
N ILE A 103 5.65 -0.43 13.68
CA ILE A 103 4.79 -1.24 12.80
C ILE A 103 5.30 -1.19 11.37
N GLY A 104 5.76 -0.02 10.92
CA GLY A 104 6.30 0.12 9.57
C GLY A 104 7.46 -0.84 9.31
N GLN A 105 8.39 -0.92 10.26
CA GLN A 105 9.53 -1.84 10.14
C GLN A 105 9.08 -3.29 10.12
N LYS A 106 8.14 -3.65 10.98
CA LYS A 106 7.59 -5.01 11.02
C LYS A 106 6.89 -5.35 9.71
N MET A 107 6.12 -4.43 9.18
CA MET A 107 5.41 -4.58 7.91
C MET A 107 6.38 -4.87 6.77
N LEU A 108 7.44 -4.06 6.65
CA LEU A 108 8.41 -4.21 5.58
C LEU A 108 9.22 -5.49 5.71
N LYS A 109 9.53 -5.91 6.93
CA LYS A 109 10.20 -7.20 7.16
C LYS A 109 9.33 -8.37 6.71
N LEU A 110 8.03 -8.31 6.99
CA LEU A 110 7.10 -9.31 6.49
C LEU A 110 7.02 -9.29 4.97
N GLY A 111 7.07 -8.10 4.38
CA GLY A 111 7.08 -7.95 2.93
C GLY A 111 8.28 -8.63 2.29
N LEU A 112 9.45 -8.53 2.89
CA LEU A 112 10.64 -9.22 2.40
C LEU A 112 10.47 -10.73 2.42
N LYS A 113 9.82 -11.26 3.45
CA LYS A 113 9.53 -12.69 3.51
C LYS A 113 8.47 -13.10 2.52
N TYR A 114 7.49 -12.24 2.27
CA TYR A 114 6.40 -12.52 1.34
C TYR A 114 6.93 -12.65 -0.09
N SER A 115 7.92 -11.84 -0.41
CA SER A 115 8.50 -11.83 -1.74
C SER A 115 9.37 -13.08 -1.99
#